data_fe9b6248791ddaea5234644d19fcec2f
#
_entry.id   fe9b6248791ddaea5234644d19fcec2f
#
_cell.length_a   1.000
_cell.length_b   1.000
_cell.length_c   1.000
_cell.angle_alpha   90.00
_cell.angle_beta   90.00
_cell.angle_gamma   90.00
#
_symmetry.space_group_name_H-M   'P 1'
#
loop_
_entity.id
_entity.type
_entity.pdbx_description
1 polymer ?
#
loop_
_entity_poly.entity_id
_entity_poly.type
_entity_poly.pdbx_seq_one_letter_code
_entity_poly.pdbx_strand_id
1 'polypeptide(L)'
;MIFKKPVLSDGITESTFECKRDGLTIRGTIYRPKGDHLPIAIVCHGFMAWQDSVKHYAAFLAEMGYVAFTFDFCGGSAMCGKSDGKITEMSVLTETKDLKAVIEDVRNLSYTDSEKILLMGCSQGGFVSA
;
A
#
# COMPACT_ATOMS: atom_id res chain seq x y z
N MET A 1 11.08 8.24 13.48
CA MET A 1 11.87 8.48 12.24
C MET A 1 10.99 9.16 11.22
N ILE A 2 11.49 10.22 10.61
CA ILE A 2 10.76 11.00 9.59
C ILE A 2 11.32 10.64 8.21
N PHE A 3 10.45 10.19 7.32
CA PHE A 3 10.82 9.92 5.93
C PHE A 3 10.45 11.14 5.07
N LYS A 4 11.32 11.50 4.15
CA LYS A 4 11.03 12.56 3.19
C LYS A 4 9.88 12.13 2.28
N LYS A 5 8.97 13.05 1.98
CA LYS A 5 7.97 12.81 0.94
C LYS A 5 8.66 12.66 -0.42
N PRO A 6 8.25 11.68 -1.23
CA PRO A 6 8.78 11.60 -2.59
C PRO A 6 8.38 12.84 -3.40
N VAL A 7 9.29 13.24 -4.29
CA VAL A 7 9.01 14.29 -5.27
C VAL A 7 8.34 13.62 -6.47
N LEU A 8 7.15 14.09 -6.83
CA LEU A 8 6.36 13.52 -7.91
C LEU A 8 6.50 14.35 -9.18
N SER A 9 6.58 13.68 -10.32
CA SER A 9 6.54 14.33 -11.63
C SER A 9 5.16 14.91 -11.90
N ASP A 10 5.08 15.88 -12.81
CA ASP A 10 3.81 16.43 -13.27
C ASP A 10 2.91 15.33 -13.83
N GLY A 11 1.66 15.37 -13.42
CA GLY A 11 0.66 14.37 -13.85
C GLY A 11 0.53 13.17 -12.94
N ILE A 12 1.37 13.02 -11.92
CA ILE A 12 1.18 12.02 -10.87
C ILE A 12 0.50 12.71 -9.69
N THR A 13 -0.67 12.19 -9.31
CA THR A 13 -1.42 12.71 -8.16
C THR A 13 -1.26 11.80 -6.96
N GLU A 14 -1.22 12.39 -5.76
CA GLU A 14 -1.23 11.68 -4.50
C GLU A 14 -2.60 11.86 -3.84
N SER A 15 -3.16 10.75 -3.39
CA SER A 15 -4.42 10.74 -2.63
C SER A 15 -4.39 9.62 -1.60
N THR A 16 -5.44 9.51 -0.80
CA THR A 16 -5.56 8.46 0.22
C THR A 16 -6.70 7.51 -0.14
N PHE A 17 -6.64 6.31 0.43
CA PHE A 17 -7.74 5.36 0.35
C PHE A 17 -7.92 4.64 1.68
N GLU A 18 -9.10 4.06 1.85
CA GLU A 18 -9.44 3.23 2.99
C GLU A 18 -10.15 1.97 2.51
N CYS A 19 -9.90 0.86 3.18
CA CYS A 19 -10.67 -0.36 3.00
C CYS A 19 -10.80 -1.09 4.34
N LYS A 20 -11.58 -2.16 4.37
CA LYS A 20 -11.89 -2.87 5.61
C LYS A 20 -11.41 -4.33 5.55
N ARG A 21 -10.87 -4.78 6.67
CA ARG A 21 -10.58 -6.18 6.92
C ARG A 21 -11.10 -6.53 8.32
N ASP A 22 -12.12 -7.41 8.38
CA ASP A 22 -12.74 -7.85 9.64
C ASP A 22 -13.14 -6.68 10.58
N GLY A 23 -13.72 -5.61 9.99
CA GLY A 23 -14.14 -4.43 10.73
C GLY A 23 -13.03 -3.41 11.04
N LEU A 24 -11.78 -3.75 10.81
CA LEU A 24 -10.65 -2.83 10.98
C LEU A 24 -10.45 -2.00 9.71
N THR A 25 -10.19 -0.73 9.86
CA THR A 25 -9.92 0.16 8.72
C THR A 25 -8.43 0.14 8.38
N ILE A 26 -8.14 -0.20 7.14
CA ILE A 26 -6.80 -0.09 6.54
C ILE A 26 -6.74 1.26 5.85
N ARG A 27 -5.69 2.03 6.10
CA ARG A 27 -5.48 3.36 5.50
C ARG A 27 -4.20 3.37 4.71
N GLY A 28 -4.28 3.95 3.53
CA GLY A 28 -3.14 3.98 2.61
C GLY A 28 -3.11 5.19 1.71
N THR A 29 -2.13 5.18 0.83
CA THR A 29 -1.82 6.26 -0.11
C THR A 29 -1.82 5.73 -1.54
N ILE A 30 -2.33 6.53 -2.48
CA ILE A 30 -2.36 6.23 -3.90
C ILE A 30 -1.47 7.23 -4.63
N TYR A 31 -0.57 6.73 -5.47
CA TYR A 31 0.16 7.53 -6.47
C TYR A 31 -0.37 7.12 -7.84
N ARG A 32 -1.11 8.04 -8.47
CA ARG A 32 -1.81 7.76 -9.72
C ARG A 32 -1.23 8.58 -10.88
N PRO A 33 -0.63 7.95 -11.90
CA PRO A 33 -0.30 8.62 -13.16
C PRO A 33 -1.56 8.88 -13.98
N LYS A 34 -1.44 9.67 -15.05
CA LYS A 34 -2.54 9.92 -15.98
C LYS A 34 -2.87 8.65 -16.75
N GLY A 35 -4.15 8.48 -17.09
CA GLY A 35 -4.62 7.41 -17.94
C GLY A 35 -5.63 6.50 -17.26
N ASP A 36 -6.06 5.50 -18.01
CA ASP A 36 -7.00 4.46 -17.59
C ASP A 36 -6.38 3.09 -17.84
N HIS A 37 -7.01 2.04 -17.30
CA HIS A 37 -6.50 0.68 -17.38
C HIS A 37 -5.05 0.57 -16.92
N LEU A 38 -4.72 1.26 -15.86
CA LEU A 38 -3.36 1.29 -15.35
C LEU A 38 -3.03 0.00 -14.60
N PRO A 39 -1.84 -0.58 -14.83
CA PRO A 39 -1.41 -1.72 -14.04
C PRO A 39 -1.24 -1.28 -12.57
N ILE A 40 -1.55 -2.21 -11.67
CA ILE A 40 -1.53 -1.98 -10.23
C ILE A 40 -0.18 -2.37 -9.66
N ALA A 41 0.38 -1.56 -8.78
CA ALA A 41 1.51 -1.93 -7.94
C ALA A 41 1.13 -1.68 -6.47
N ILE A 42 1.35 -2.68 -5.63
CA ILE A 42 1.10 -2.56 -4.18
C ILE A 42 2.42 -2.80 -3.46
N VAL A 43 2.82 -1.84 -2.62
CA VAL A 43 4.10 -1.88 -1.91
C VAL A 43 3.85 -2.01 -0.41
N CYS A 44 4.38 -3.09 0.16
CA CYS A 44 4.17 -3.47 1.56
C CYS A 44 5.40 -3.17 2.41
N HIS A 45 5.19 -2.51 3.55
CA HIS A 45 6.27 -2.20 4.50
C HIS A 45 6.68 -3.43 5.31
N GLY A 46 7.82 -3.32 6.01
CA GLY A 46 8.35 -4.38 6.87
C GLY A 46 7.77 -4.36 8.28
N PHE A 47 8.24 -5.30 9.09
CA PHE A 47 7.84 -5.45 10.49
C PHE A 47 8.14 -4.16 11.27
N MET A 48 7.15 -3.69 12.02
CA MET A 48 7.23 -2.48 12.86
C MET A 48 7.51 -1.18 12.09
N ALA A 49 7.53 -1.22 10.77
CA ALA A 49 7.63 -0.05 9.91
C ALA A 49 6.24 0.51 9.59
N TRP A 50 6.13 1.36 8.62
CA TRP A 50 4.86 1.93 8.15
C TRP A 50 5.00 2.37 6.70
N GLN A 51 3.89 2.77 6.08
CA GLN A 51 3.87 3.04 4.65
C GLN A 51 4.88 4.08 4.19
N ASP A 52 5.22 5.08 5.02
CA ASP A 52 6.17 6.11 4.64
C ASP A 52 7.57 5.55 4.35
N SER A 53 7.92 4.43 4.97
CA SER A 53 9.21 3.77 4.71
C SER A 53 9.34 3.22 3.29
N VAL A 54 8.23 3.01 2.58
CA VAL A 54 8.20 2.43 1.24
C VAL A 54 7.57 3.35 0.19
N LYS A 55 7.15 4.55 0.56
CA LYS A 55 6.52 5.50 -0.37
C LYS A 55 7.40 5.86 -1.56
N HIS A 56 8.71 5.92 -1.38
CA HIS A 56 9.63 6.22 -2.48
C HIS A 56 9.64 5.12 -3.55
N TYR A 57 9.44 3.87 -3.17
CA TYR A 57 9.28 2.78 -4.15
C TYR A 57 7.96 2.92 -4.91
N ALA A 58 6.88 3.26 -4.21
CA ALA A 58 5.58 3.46 -4.85
C ALA A 58 5.62 4.63 -5.83
N ALA A 59 6.24 5.75 -5.44
CA ALA A 59 6.41 6.89 -6.33
C ALA A 59 7.23 6.53 -7.57
N PHE A 60 8.29 5.75 -7.42
CA PHE A 60 9.10 5.26 -8.54
C PHE A 60 8.26 4.39 -9.50
N LEU A 61 7.45 3.49 -8.96
CA LEU A 61 6.56 2.65 -9.77
C LEU A 61 5.50 3.48 -10.50
N ALA A 62 5.00 4.55 -9.88
CA ALA A 62 4.08 5.46 -10.54
C ALA A 62 4.74 6.19 -11.72
N GLU A 63 6.02 6.57 -11.59
CA GLU A 63 6.80 7.13 -12.71
C GLU A 63 6.92 6.14 -13.87
N MET A 64 6.88 4.84 -13.58
CA MET A 64 6.92 3.78 -14.59
C MET A 64 5.56 3.46 -15.21
N GLY A 65 4.49 4.13 -14.78
CA GLY A 65 3.15 3.95 -15.33
C GLY A 65 2.21 3.08 -14.50
N TYR A 66 2.63 2.58 -13.34
CA TYR A 66 1.74 1.87 -12.43
C TYR A 66 0.91 2.85 -11.62
N VAL A 67 -0.34 2.49 -11.32
CA VAL A 67 -0.99 3.12 -10.17
C VAL A 67 -0.48 2.40 -8.93
N ALA A 68 0.21 3.13 -8.06
CA ALA A 68 0.95 2.55 -6.95
C ALA A 68 0.27 2.85 -5.61
N PHE A 69 0.16 1.82 -4.79
CA PHE A 69 -0.52 1.86 -3.49
C PHE A 69 0.46 1.49 -2.39
N THR A 70 0.44 2.26 -1.31
CA THR A 70 1.06 1.87 -0.04
C THR A 70 -0.01 1.91 1.03
N PHE A 71 0.15 1.14 2.08
CA PHE A 71 -0.78 1.14 3.21
C PHE A 71 -0.07 0.68 4.47
N ASP A 72 -0.69 0.98 5.61
CA ASP A 72 -0.23 0.47 6.89
C ASP A 72 -0.96 -0.82 7.22
N PHE A 73 -0.22 -1.88 7.52
CA PHE A 73 -0.82 -3.12 8.03
C PHE A 73 -1.52 -2.86 9.37
N CYS A 74 -2.66 -3.50 9.59
CA CYS A 74 -3.39 -3.38 10.84
C CYS A 74 -2.54 -3.88 12.02
N GLY A 75 -2.25 -2.98 12.97
CA GLY A 75 -1.37 -3.27 14.09
C GLY A 75 0.10 -3.46 13.70
N GLY A 76 0.46 -3.23 12.45
CA GLY A 76 1.79 -3.49 11.93
C GLY A 76 2.86 -2.48 12.32
N SER A 77 2.45 -1.32 12.84
CA SER A 77 3.35 -0.24 13.26
C SER A 77 3.17 0.07 14.73
N ALA A 78 4.28 0.18 15.45
CA ALA A 78 4.21 0.46 16.88
C ALA A 78 3.76 1.89 17.19
N MET A 79 4.13 2.88 16.36
CA MET A 79 3.96 4.31 16.68
C MET A 79 3.42 5.18 15.56
N CYS A 80 3.57 4.79 14.33
CA CYS A 80 3.37 5.68 13.18
C CYS A 80 2.25 5.27 12.23
N GLY A 81 1.79 4.03 12.26
CA GLY A 81 0.76 3.53 11.37
C GLY A 81 -0.60 4.17 11.62
N LYS A 82 -1.37 4.36 10.56
CA LYS A 82 -2.69 4.99 10.61
C LYS A 82 -3.84 3.99 10.52
N SER A 83 -3.56 2.74 10.12
CA SER A 83 -4.56 1.69 10.10
C SER A 83 -4.94 1.28 11.52
N ASP A 84 -6.18 0.78 11.68
CA ASP A 84 -6.66 0.27 12.96
C ASP A 84 -5.91 -0.99 13.38
N GLY A 85 -6.09 -1.41 14.62
CA GLY A 85 -5.54 -2.65 15.14
C GLY A 85 -4.45 -2.44 16.17
N LYS A 86 -4.19 -3.50 16.93
CA LYS A 86 -3.18 -3.51 18.00
C LYS A 86 -1.99 -4.33 17.57
N ILE A 87 -0.79 -3.87 17.94
CA ILE A 87 0.44 -4.60 17.63
C ILE A 87 0.46 -6.00 18.23
N THR A 88 -0.21 -6.20 19.36
CA THR A 88 -0.31 -7.50 20.03
C THR A 88 -1.19 -8.50 19.28
N GLU A 89 -1.98 -8.05 18.31
CA GLU A 89 -2.87 -8.88 17.50
C GLU A 89 -2.37 -9.06 16.07
N MET A 90 -1.26 -8.43 15.71
CA MET A 90 -0.67 -8.51 14.39
C MET A 90 0.17 -9.78 14.23
N SER A 91 0.06 -10.40 13.08
CA SER A 91 0.90 -11.54 12.66
C SER A 91 1.07 -11.51 11.15
N VAL A 92 1.94 -12.35 10.63
CA VAL A 92 2.06 -12.55 9.19
C VAL A 92 0.71 -12.99 8.57
N LEU A 93 -0.08 -13.77 9.31
CA LEU A 93 -1.39 -14.20 8.85
C LEU A 93 -2.39 -13.05 8.75
N THR A 94 -2.41 -12.15 9.72
CA THR A 94 -3.29 -10.97 9.65
C THR A 94 -2.82 -10.00 8.57
N GLU A 95 -1.52 -9.83 8.39
CA GLU A 95 -0.97 -9.00 7.32
C GLU A 95 -1.31 -9.55 5.93
N THR A 96 -1.32 -10.88 5.78
CA THR A 96 -1.77 -11.52 4.53
C THR A 96 -3.24 -11.20 4.25
N LYS A 97 -4.08 -11.22 5.28
CA LYS A 97 -5.50 -10.83 5.14
C LYS A 97 -5.65 -9.36 4.78
N ASP A 98 -4.84 -8.49 5.38
CA ASP A 98 -4.82 -7.06 5.03
C ASP A 98 -4.48 -6.85 3.56
N LEU A 99 -3.41 -7.50 3.09
CA LEU A 99 -3.00 -7.38 1.69
C LEU A 99 -4.09 -7.88 0.74
N LYS A 100 -4.75 -9.00 1.05
CA LYS A 100 -5.87 -9.50 0.25
C LYS A 100 -7.02 -8.49 0.20
N ALA A 101 -7.36 -7.86 1.32
CA ALA A 101 -8.39 -6.83 1.36
C ALA A 101 -8.03 -5.63 0.49
N VAL A 102 -6.77 -5.19 0.54
CA VAL A 102 -6.28 -4.10 -0.31
C VAL A 102 -6.35 -4.48 -1.78
N ILE A 103 -5.91 -5.68 -2.15
CA ILE A 103 -5.98 -6.17 -3.54
C ILE A 103 -7.43 -6.12 -4.04
N GLU A 104 -8.38 -6.66 -3.29
CA GLU A 104 -9.79 -6.66 -3.69
C GLU A 104 -10.35 -5.24 -3.84
N ASP A 105 -9.96 -4.33 -2.98
CA ASP A 105 -10.41 -2.93 -3.06
C ASP A 105 -9.85 -2.22 -4.29
N VAL A 106 -8.53 -2.28 -4.49
CA VAL A 106 -7.87 -1.51 -5.54
C VAL A 106 -8.14 -2.05 -6.94
N ARG A 107 -8.36 -3.35 -7.10
CA ARG A 107 -8.67 -3.95 -8.40
C ARG A 107 -10.06 -3.57 -8.92
N ASN A 108 -10.92 -3.07 -8.06
CA ASN A 108 -12.28 -2.63 -8.40
C ASN A 108 -12.36 -1.12 -8.71
N LEU A 109 -11.25 -0.40 -8.65
CA LEU A 109 -11.22 1.02 -9.03
C LEU A 109 -11.37 1.17 -10.54
N SER A 110 -12.10 2.21 -10.97
CA SER A 110 -12.47 2.40 -12.38
C SER A 110 -11.28 2.59 -13.32
N TYR A 111 -10.13 3.00 -12.79
CA TYR A 111 -8.95 3.32 -13.60
C TYR A 111 -7.84 2.26 -13.51
N THR A 112 -8.09 1.13 -12.85
CA THR A 112 -7.10 0.06 -12.70
C THR A 112 -7.37 -1.11 -13.62
N ASP A 113 -6.30 -1.79 -14.05
CA ASP A 113 -6.38 -3.07 -14.75
C ASP A 113 -6.32 -4.19 -13.71
N SER A 114 -7.47 -4.83 -13.47
CA SER A 114 -7.63 -5.86 -12.44
C SER A 114 -6.79 -7.12 -12.67
N GLU A 115 -6.25 -7.31 -13.88
CA GLU A 115 -5.47 -8.49 -14.24
C GLU A 115 -3.97 -8.24 -14.18
N LYS A 116 -3.52 -7.00 -13.99
CA LYS A 116 -2.09 -6.65 -13.95
C LYS A 116 -1.74 -6.09 -12.58
N ILE A 117 -1.29 -6.98 -11.70
CA ILE A 117 -0.96 -6.63 -10.31
C ILE A 117 0.49 -7.04 -10.02
N LEU A 118 1.28 -6.04 -9.61
CA LEU A 118 2.63 -6.22 -9.11
C LEU A 118 2.61 -6.05 -7.59
N LEU A 119 3.15 -7.01 -6.86
CA LEU A 119 3.36 -6.90 -5.42
C LEU A 119 4.84 -6.70 -5.14
N MET A 120 5.16 -5.73 -4.32
CA MET A 120 6.51 -5.44 -3.87
C MET A 120 6.48 -5.30 -2.36
N GLY A 121 7.51 -5.80 -1.69
CA GLY A 121 7.57 -5.69 -0.23
C GLY A 121 8.99 -5.65 0.28
N CYS A 122 9.14 -5.00 1.43
CA CYS A 122 10.41 -4.94 2.15
C CYS A 122 10.34 -5.88 3.35
N SER A 123 11.35 -6.74 3.51
CA SER A 123 11.47 -7.65 4.65
C SER A 123 10.20 -8.50 4.85
N GLN A 124 9.52 -8.38 5.99
CA GLN A 124 8.26 -9.10 6.25
C GLN A 124 7.18 -8.77 5.22
N GLY A 125 7.13 -7.53 4.72
CA GLY A 125 6.22 -7.15 3.63
C GLY A 125 6.49 -7.93 2.35
N GLY A 126 7.75 -8.23 2.06
CA GLY A 126 8.13 -9.10 0.95
C GLY A 126 7.66 -10.53 1.16
N PHE A 127 7.80 -11.05 2.36
CA PHE A 127 7.31 -12.39 2.71
C PHE A 127 5.78 -12.49 2.56
N VAL A 128 5.05 -11.50 3.03
CA VAL A 128 3.58 -11.45 2.91
C VAL A 128 3.16 -11.33 1.45
N SER A 129 3.92 -10.60 0.63
CA SER A 129 3.63 -10.41 -0.81
C SER A 129 3.87 -11.68 -1.64
N ALA A 130 4.74 -12.53 -1.17
CA ALA A 130 5.02 -13.79 -1.86
C ALA A 130 3.85 -14.77 -1.78
#